data_ccfe2fcf79388517f828b34b6e5e1c67
#
_entry.id   ccfe2fcf79388517f828b34b6e5e1c67
#
_cell.length_a   1.000
_cell.length_b   1.000
_cell.length_c   1.000
_cell.angle_alpha   90.00
_cell.angle_beta   90.00
_cell.angle_gamma   90.00
#
_symmetry.space_group_name_H-M   'P 1'
#
loop_
_entity.id
_entity.type
_entity.pdbx_description
1 polymer ?
#
loop_
_entity_poly.entity_id
_entity_poly.type
_entity_poly.pdbx_seq_one_letter_code
_entity_poly.pdbx_strand_id
1 'polypeptide(L)'
;MNRIAAALALGLASVLGGCAGYADAPVASAAVAQQRAPVTILVSIDGFHPDYLERGLTPVLSRLASEGASAAMRPSFPTKTFPNHWTLVTGLVPDHHGITANRMEDKTLPDETFTMATVDPYWWNEAKPVWVEAEEAGIRSAAMFWPGSAVAWGGTAEGYGPIADGTMASDWQAFSMQVTNTQRVNSVLDWLRRPADIRPEFVTLYFDTVDSAGHGGGPVGEEIDEALRDVDSHIADLLAGLERLS
;
A
#
# COMPACT_ATOMS: atom_id res chain seq x y z
N MET A 1 66.43 -7.69 52.19
CA MET A 1 66.75 -8.81 53.12
C MET A 1 65.72 -9.91 52.92
N ASN A 2 66.20 -11.11 52.69
CA ASN A 2 65.56 -12.43 52.69
C ASN A 2 64.48 -12.70 51.65
N ARG A 3 64.80 -13.47 50.58
CA ARG A 3 65.08 -14.91 50.42
C ARG A 3 63.94 -15.74 51.01
N ILE A 4 63.25 -16.66 50.21
CA ILE A 4 63.59 -18.03 49.79
C ILE A 4 62.42 -18.51 48.92
N ALA A 5 62.55 -18.89 47.68
CA ALA A 5 62.99 -20.17 47.06
C ALA A 5 62.02 -21.34 47.25
N ALA A 6 61.54 -21.82 46.07
CA ALA A 6 61.45 -23.20 45.58
C ALA A 6 60.30 -24.11 46.14
N ALA A 7 59.55 -24.70 45.25
CA ALA A 7 59.74 -26.09 44.79
C ALA A 7 58.76 -26.47 43.67
N LEU A 8 59.30 -27.04 42.63
CA LEU A 8 58.63 -27.77 41.54
C LEU A 8 58.08 -29.10 42.09
N ALA A 9 56.87 -29.44 41.70
CA ALA A 9 56.43 -30.82 41.70
C ALA A 9 55.65 -31.09 40.40
N LEU A 10 56.30 -31.83 39.50
CA LEU A 10 55.69 -32.47 38.34
C LEU A 10 54.71 -33.54 38.78
N GLY A 11 53.42 -33.40 38.42
CA GLY A 11 52.44 -34.46 38.52
C GLY A 11 51.90 -34.78 37.12
N LEU A 12 52.40 -35.84 36.51
CA LEU A 12 51.90 -36.41 35.27
C LEU A 12 50.64 -37.22 35.59
N ALA A 13 49.46 -36.70 35.20
CA ALA A 13 48.23 -37.47 35.25
C ALA A 13 47.72 -37.68 33.82
N SER A 14 47.80 -38.93 33.40
CA SER A 14 47.25 -39.44 32.17
C SER A 14 45.69 -39.38 32.22
N VAL A 15 45.06 -38.59 31.36
CA VAL A 15 43.62 -38.61 31.19
C VAL A 15 43.30 -39.41 29.92
N LEU A 16 42.82 -40.59 30.09
CA LEU A 16 42.22 -41.46 29.08
C LEU A 16 40.98 -40.80 28.55
N GLY A 17 40.89 -40.72 27.19
CA GLY A 17 39.79 -40.16 26.48
C GLY A 17 38.47 -40.88 26.73
N GLY A 18 37.47 -40.09 27.03
CA GLY A 18 36.08 -40.46 26.87
C GLY A 18 35.50 -39.72 25.70
N CYS A 19 35.31 -40.39 24.55
CA CYS A 19 34.44 -39.89 23.50
C CYS A 19 33.00 -39.86 24.04
N ALA A 20 32.57 -38.72 24.60
CA ALA A 20 31.19 -38.50 24.82
C ALA A 20 30.56 -38.16 23.46
N GLY A 21 29.77 -39.08 22.94
CA GLY A 21 28.94 -38.82 21.77
C GLY A 21 28.00 -37.64 22.08
N TYR A 22 28.13 -36.59 21.29
CA TYR A 22 27.08 -35.58 21.20
C TYR A 22 25.84 -36.28 20.66
N ALA A 23 24.87 -36.56 21.53
CA ALA A 23 23.54 -36.87 21.09
C ALA A 23 22.98 -35.61 20.44
N ASP A 24 22.77 -35.65 19.13
CA ASP A 24 21.99 -34.64 18.43
C ASP A 24 20.61 -34.58 19.12
N ALA A 25 20.42 -33.55 19.93
CA ALA A 25 19.09 -33.19 20.37
C ALA A 25 18.27 -32.87 19.10
N PRO A 26 17.11 -33.46 18.91
CA PRO A 26 16.29 -33.10 17.77
C PRO A 26 15.96 -31.61 17.87
N VAL A 27 16.46 -30.82 16.93
CA VAL A 27 15.99 -29.45 16.73
C VAL A 27 14.57 -29.57 16.24
N ALA A 28 13.64 -29.63 17.17
CA ALA A 28 12.23 -29.49 16.89
C ALA A 28 11.96 -28.01 16.56
N SER A 29 12.41 -27.58 15.41
CA SER A 29 11.85 -26.41 14.78
C SER A 29 10.57 -26.82 14.05
N ALA A 30 9.53 -27.08 14.82
CA ALA A 30 8.20 -26.85 14.31
C ALA A 30 8.05 -25.31 14.24
N ALA A 31 8.46 -24.73 13.12
CA ALA A 31 7.94 -23.45 12.73
C ALA A 31 6.43 -23.65 12.63
N VAL A 32 5.70 -23.28 13.69
CA VAL A 32 4.26 -23.07 13.60
C VAL A 32 4.15 -22.07 12.45
N ALA A 33 3.58 -22.49 11.33
CA ALA A 33 3.26 -21.58 10.23
C ALA A 33 2.37 -20.51 10.86
N GLN A 34 2.95 -19.35 11.11
CA GLN A 34 2.23 -18.25 11.73
C GLN A 34 1.21 -17.83 10.70
N GLN A 35 -0.06 -18.12 10.95
CA GLN A 35 -1.13 -17.79 10.04
C GLN A 35 -1.07 -16.29 9.79
N ARG A 36 -0.96 -15.88 8.52
CA ARG A 36 -0.91 -14.47 8.16
C ARG A 36 -2.19 -13.78 8.59
N ALA A 37 -2.08 -12.59 9.16
CA ALA A 37 -3.23 -11.73 9.36
C ALA A 37 -3.90 -11.45 8.00
N PRO A 38 -5.23 -11.37 7.94
CA PRO A 38 -5.93 -10.98 6.73
C PRO A 38 -5.47 -9.60 6.27
N VAL A 39 -5.31 -9.41 4.97
CA VAL A 39 -4.96 -8.13 4.37
C VAL A 39 -6.11 -7.67 3.48
N THR A 40 -6.53 -6.43 3.62
CA THR A 40 -7.47 -5.78 2.70
C THR A 40 -6.69 -4.92 1.71
N ILE A 41 -6.90 -5.16 0.42
CA ILE A 41 -6.29 -4.38 -0.66
C ILE A 41 -7.41 -3.67 -1.43
N LEU A 42 -7.45 -2.34 -1.36
CA LEU A 42 -8.36 -1.51 -2.12
C LEU A 42 -7.64 -1.08 -3.42
N VAL A 43 -8.06 -1.64 -4.54
CA VAL A 43 -7.53 -1.29 -5.87
C VAL A 43 -8.48 -0.36 -6.58
N SER A 44 -7.97 0.76 -7.10
CA SER A 44 -8.70 1.63 -8.01
C SER A 44 -8.09 1.58 -9.41
N ILE A 45 -8.94 1.45 -10.41
CA ILE A 45 -8.63 1.63 -11.82
C ILE A 45 -9.43 2.84 -12.28
N ASP A 46 -8.79 4.01 -12.33
CA ASP A 46 -9.44 5.26 -12.69
C ASP A 46 -9.95 5.21 -14.14
N GLY A 47 -11.13 5.75 -14.37
CA GLY A 47 -11.76 5.75 -15.69
C GLY A 47 -12.34 4.40 -16.15
N PHE A 48 -12.34 3.36 -15.28
CA PHE A 48 -12.85 2.03 -15.65
C PHE A 48 -14.37 2.00 -15.63
N HIS A 49 -14.99 1.86 -16.80
CA HIS A 49 -16.43 1.70 -16.93
C HIS A 49 -16.86 0.23 -16.76
N PRO A 50 -17.99 -0.08 -16.11
CA PRO A 50 -18.42 -1.48 -15.90
C PRO A 50 -18.58 -2.27 -17.21
N ASP A 51 -18.99 -1.64 -18.31
CA ASP A 51 -19.11 -2.29 -19.62
C ASP A 51 -17.77 -2.77 -20.20
N TYR A 52 -16.64 -2.32 -19.66
CA TYR A 52 -15.32 -2.80 -20.10
C TYR A 52 -15.10 -4.28 -19.76
N LEU A 53 -15.76 -4.79 -18.72
CA LEU A 53 -15.74 -6.22 -18.39
C LEU A 53 -16.35 -7.09 -19.51
N GLU A 54 -17.31 -6.53 -20.28
CA GLU A 54 -18.00 -7.25 -21.36
C GLU A 54 -17.22 -7.29 -22.68
N ARG A 55 -16.11 -6.53 -22.78
CA ARG A 55 -15.31 -6.46 -24.01
C ARG A 55 -14.41 -7.67 -24.26
N GLY A 56 -14.24 -8.56 -23.27
CA GLY A 56 -13.33 -9.71 -23.37
C GLY A 56 -11.84 -9.35 -23.33
N LEU A 57 -11.51 -8.12 -22.92
CA LEU A 57 -10.14 -7.60 -22.85
C LEU A 57 -9.51 -7.73 -21.45
N THR A 58 -10.34 -7.99 -20.45
CA THR A 58 -9.97 -8.03 -19.04
C THR A 58 -10.35 -9.38 -18.40
N PRO A 59 -9.75 -10.51 -18.85
CA PRO A 59 -10.14 -11.84 -18.39
C PRO A 59 -9.92 -12.06 -16.90
N VAL A 60 -8.90 -11.44 -16.30
CA VAL A 60 -8.61 -11.57 -14.87
C VAL A 60 -9.64 -10.81 -14.03
N LEU A 61 -9.96 -9.56 -14.39
CA LEU A 61 -11.00 -8.79 -13.74
C LEU A 61 -12.38 -9.43 -13.92
N SER A 62 -12.69 -9.95 -15.12
CA SER A 62 -13.94 -10.67 -15.40
C SER A 62 -14.06 -11.94 -14.54
N ARG A 63 -12.96 -12.69 -14.34
CA ARG A 63 -12.91 -13.82 -13.44
C ARG A 63 -13.17 -13.40 -11.99
N LEU A 64 -12.48 -12.37 -11.50
CA LEU A 64 -12.70 -11.85 -10.14
C LEU A 64 -14.16 -11.41 -9.93
N ALA A 65 -14.75 -10.74 -10.92
CA ALA A 65 -16.17 -10.35 -10.88
C ALA A 65 -17.11 -11.55 -10.79
N SER A 66 -16.78 -12.67 -11.46
CA SER A 66 -17.58 -13.90 -11.48
C SER A 66 -17.41 -14.75 -10.22
N GLU A 67 -16.23 -14.74 -9.61
CA GLU A 67 -15.90 -15.53 -8.40
C GLU A 67 -16.27 -14.79 -7.11
N GLY A 68 -16.38 -13.47 -7.16
CA GLY A 68 -16.69 -12.61 -6.03
C GLY A 68 -18.05 -11.92 -6.14
N ALA A 69 -18.16 -10.72 -5.58
CA ALA A 69 -19.32 -9.84 -5.73
C ALA A 69 -18.99 -8.72 -6.71
N SER A 70 -19.88 -8.47 -7.69
CA SER A 70 -19.71 -7.43 -8.70
C SER A 70 -20.98 -6.61 -8.84
N ALA A 71 -20.82 -5.27 -8.94
CA ALA A 71 -21.92 -4.35 -9.22
C ALA A 71 -21.40 -3.08 -9.89
N ALA A 72 -22.22 -2.47 -10.73
CA ALA A 72 -21.95 -1.12 -11.21
C ALA A 72 -22.08 -0.13 -10.06
N MET A 73 -21.08 0.72 -9.88
CA MET A 73 -21.08 1.79 -8.87
C MET A 73 -21.43 3.12 -9.52
N ARG A 74 -22.37 3.85 -8.90
CA ARG A 74 -22.64 5.22 -9.28
C ARG A 74 -21.64 6.14 -8.58
N PRO A 75 -20.80 6.88 -9.32
CA PRO A 75 -19.85 7.81 -8.73
C PRO A 75 -20.53 9.01 -8.08
N SER A 76 -19.85 9.69 -7.18
CA SER A 76 -20.25 10.99 -6.64
C SER A 76 -20.17 12.07 -7.72
N PHE A 77 -20.98 13.11 -7.56
CA PHE A 77 -20.87 14.32 -8.40
C PHE A 77 -20.00 15.37 -7.69
N PRO A 78 -19.07 16.05 -8.40
CA PRO A 78 -18.73 15.82 -9.81
C PRO A 78 -17.92 14.53 -10.03
N THR A 79 -18.15 13.88 -11.17
CA THR A 79 -17.46 12.65 -11.56
C THR A 79 -16.03 12.97 -12.02
N LYS A 80 -15.15 13.20 -11.07
CA LYS A 80 -13.73 13.52 -11.26
C LYS A 80 -12.86 12.70 -10.31
N THR A 81 -11.59 12.56 -10.64
CA THR A 81 -10.63 11.73 -9.91
C THR A 81 -10.60 12.03 -8.42
N PHE A 82 -10.24 13.25 -8.01
CA PHE A 82 -10.03 13.59 -6.61
C PHE A 82 -11.30 13.51 -5.77
N PRO A 83 -12.43 14.13 -6.17
CA PRO A 83 -13.68 14.00 -5.42
C PRO A 83 -14.09 12.55 -5.18
N ASN A 84 -14.02 11.70 -6.20
CA ASN A 84 -14.47 10.31 -6.08
C ASN A 84 -13.51 9.45 -5.28
N HIS A 85 -12.20 9.58 -5.48
CA HIS A 85 -11.24 8.81 -4.69
C HIS A 85 -11.26 9.20 -3.21
N TRP A 86 -11.53 10.49 -2.90
CA TRP A 86 -11.69 10.93 -1.51
C TRP A 86 -13.02 10.43 -0.92
N THR A 87 -14.10 10.40 -1.71
CA THR A 87 -15.36 9.75 -1.33
C THR A 87 -15.17 8.28 -0.95
N LEU A 88 -14.41 7.52 -1.76
CA LEU A 88 -14.20 6.07 -1.53
C LEU A 88 -13.49 5.77 -0.21
N VAL A 89 -12.63 6.67 0.27
CA VAL A 89 -11.81 6.44 1.46
C VAL A 89 -12.29 7.19 2.70
N THR A 90 -13.27 8.08 2.55
CA THR A 90 -13.88 8.81 3.67
C THR A 90 -15.33 8.40 3.95
N GLY A 91 -15.98 7.77 2.97
CA GLY A 91 -17.42 7.45 3.04
C GLY A 91 -18.34 8.65 2.96
N LEU A 92 -17.81 9.84 2.63
CA LEU A 92 -18.55 11.09 2.53
C LEU A 92 -18.67 11.54 1.07
N VAL A 93 -19.65 12.36 0.76
CA VAL A 93 -19.80 13.01 -0.55
C VAL A 93 -18.98 14.31 -0.60
N PRO A 94 -18.65 14.85 -1.80
CA PRO A 94 -17.79 16.02 -1.96
C PRO A 94 -18.17 17.25 -1.12
N ASP A 95 -19.46 17.53 -0.95
CA ASP A 95 -19.96 18.65 -0.12
C ASP A 95 -19.64 18.49 1.38
N HIS A 96 -19.33 17.27 1.82
CA HIS A 96 -19.04 16.97 3.23
C HIS A 96 -17.56 16.72 3.49
N HIS A 97 -16.79 16.31 2.47
CA HIS A 97 -15.37 16.07 2.64
C HIS A 97 -14.47 17.15 2.04
N GLY A 98 -15.07 18.22 1.46
CA GLY A 98 -14.38 19.41 1.00
C GLY A 98 -13.67 19.32 -0.35
N ILE A 99 -13.36 18.11 -0.86
CA ILE A 99 -12.69 17.95 -2.17
C ILE A 99 -13.75 17.91 -3.27
N THR A 100 -14.09 19.06 -3.80
CA THR A 100 -15.21 19.23 -4.76
C THR A 100 -14.77 19.24 -6.22
N ALA A 101 -13.45 19.34 -6.49
CA ALA A 101 -12.89 19.30 -7.85
C ALA A 101 -11.42 18.91 -7.85
N ASN A 102 -10.84 18.63 -9.04
CA ASN A 102 -9.39 18.45 -9.23
C ASN A 102 -8.61 19.79 -9.16
N ARG A 103 -9.32 20.91 -9.21
CA ARG A 103 -8.81 22.28 -9.02
C ARG A 103 -9.89 23.09 -8.30
N MET A 104 -9.55 23.74 -7.19
CA MET A 104 -10.47 24.49 -6.35
C MET A 104 -9.82 25.77 -5.86
N GLU A 105 -10.66 26.73 -5.51
CA GLU A 105 -10.26 28.00 -4.88
C GLU A 105 -11.12 28.17 -3.61
N ASP A 106 -10.50 28.65 -2.54
CA ASP A 106 -11.18 29.01 -1.31
C ASP A 106 -11.11 30.53 -1.10
N LYS A 107 -12.25 31.14 -0.83
CA LYS A 107 -12.33 32.60 -0.60
C LYS A 107 -11.57 33.05 0.66
N THR A 108 -11.33 32.13 1.59
CA THR A 108 -10.55 32.41 2.81
C THR A 108 -9.05 32.33 2.57
N LEU A 109 -8.63 31.70 1.46
CA LEU A 109 -7.24 31.58 0.99
C LEU A 109 -7.11 32.13 -0.45
N PRO A 110 -7.29 33.45 -0.66
CA PRO A 110 -7.43 34.03 -2.00
C PRO A 110 -6.18 33.91 -2.88
N ASP A 111 -5.02 33.68 -2.28
CA ASP A 111 -3.73 33.54 -2.98
C ASP A 111 -3.34 32.09 -3.22
N GLU A 112 -4.16 31.14 -2.78
CA GLU A 112 -3.90 29.71 -2.91
C GLU A 112 -4.93 29.02 -3.82
N THR A 113 -4.47 28.02 -4.51
CA THR A 113 -5.32 27.17 -5.36
C THR A 113 -5.02 25.71 -5.08
N PHE A 114 -6.04 24.95 -4.73
CA PHE A 114 -5.93 23.49 -4.71
C PHE A 114 -5.72 22.95 -6.12
N THR A 115 -4.78 22.05 -6.25
CA THR A 115 -4.52 21.27 -7.46
C THR A 115 -4.30 19.80 -7.09
N MET A 116 -4.21 18.92 -8.05
CA MET A 116 -3.90 17.49 -7.82
C MET A 116 -2.52 17.25 -7.17
N ALA A 117 -1.65 18.25 -7.13
CA ALA A 117 -0.35 18.19 -6.45
C ALA A 117 -0.36 18.78 -5.03
N THR A 118 -1.50 19.32 -4.59
CA THR A 118 -1.61 19.99 -3.28
C THR A 118 -1.57 18.97 -2.15
N VAL A 119 -0.62 19.16 -1.23
CA VAL A 119 -0.42 18.31 -0.04
C VAL A 119 -0.60 19.09 1.27
N ASP A 120 -1.01 20.34 1.22
CA ASP A 120 -1.35 21.14 2.39
C ASP A 120 -2.56 20.52 3.10
N PRO A 121 -2.45 20.13 4.39
CA PRO A 121 -3.52 19.50 5.16
C PRO A 121 -4.79 20.35 5.25
N TYR A 122 -4.69 21.68 5.15
CA TYR A 122 -5.85 22.56 5.15
C TYR A 122 -6.97 22.07 4.23
N TRP A 123 -6.63 21.67 3.01
CA TRP A 123 -7.59 21.25 2.00
C TRP A 123 -8.19 19.86 2.25
N TRP A 124 -7.56 19.03 3.09
CA TRP A 124 -7.90 17.62 3.27
C TRP A 124 -8.50 17.30 4.64
N ASN A 125 -8.39 18.23 5.60
CA ASN A 125 -8.75 17.98 7.01
C ASN A 125 -10.25 17.92 7.29
N GLU A 126 -11.12 18.23 6.32
CA GLU A 126 -12.58 18.15 6.50
C GLU A 126 -13.07 16.69 6.71
N ALA A 127 -12.33 15.69 6.22
CA ALA A 127 -12.70 14.28 6.37
C ALA A 127 -11.49 13.39 6.56
N LYS A 128 -11.59 12.47 7.52
CA LYS A 128 -10.53 11.51 7.84
C LYS A 128 -10.57 10.33 6.87
N PRO A 129 -9.45 10.00 6.20
CA PRO A 129 -9.40 8.84 5.30
C PRO A 129 -9.18 7.54 6.06
N VAL A 130 -9.64 6.43 5.47
CA VAL A 130 -9.62 5.09 6.08
C VAL A 130 -8.24 4.61 6.52
N TRP A 131 -7.15 5.00 5.84
CA TRP A 131 -5.80 4.63 6.28
C TRP A 131 -5.39 5.30 7.58
N VAL A 132 -5.85 6.53 7.85
CA VAL A 132 -5.62 7.21 9.13
C VAL A 132 -6.44 6.54 10.23
N GLU A 133 -7.71 6.20 9.97
CA GLU A 133 -8.54 5.41 10.90
C GLU A 133 -7.89 4.05 11.23
N ALA A 134 -7.31 3.39 10.23
CA ALA A 134 -6.59 2.13 10.41
C ALA A 134 -5.36 2.31 11.33
N GLU A 135 -4.51 3.31 11.07
CA GLU A 135 -3.34 3.61 11.91
C GLU A 135 -3.73 3.94 13.36
N GLU A 136 -4.76 4.75 13.56
CA GLU A 136 -5.29 5.06 14.90
C GLU A 136 -5.86 3.83 15.62
N ALA A 137 -6.38 2.87 14.88
CA ALA A 137 -6.84 1.58 15.41
C ALA A 137 -5.70 0.57 15.62
N GLY A 138 -4.45 0.94 15.34
CA GLY A 138 -3.28 0.04 15.43
C GLY A 138 -3.15 -0.94 14.26
N ILE A 139 -3.88 -0.71 13.17
CA ILE A 139 -3.82 -1.48 11.92
C ILE A 139 -2.87 -0.74 10.98
N ARG A 140 -1.70 -1.34 10.73
CA ARG A 140 -0.71 -0.75 9.83
C ARG A 140 -1.25 -0.65 8.41
N SER A 141 -1.14 0.53 7.80
CA SER A 141 -1.62 0.80 6.45
C SER A 141 -0.49 1.13 5.47
N ALA A 142 -0.78 0.96 4.18
CA ALA A 142 0.11 1.34 3.09
C ALA A 142 -0.69 1.97 1.94
N ALA A 143 -0.15 3.01 1.30
CA ALA A 143 -0.82 3.70 0.21
C ALA A 143 0.09 3.86 -1.02
N MET A 144 -0.29 3.17 -2.11
CA MET A 144 0.33 3.31 -3.41
C MET A 144 -0.51 4.20 -4.31
N PHE A 145 -0.14 5.48 -4.36
CA PHE A 145 -0.71 6.50 -5.25
C PHE A 145 -2.21 6.81 -5.07
N TRP A 146 -2.74 6.71 -3.89
CA TRP A 146 -4.12 7.17 -3.70
C TRP A 146 -4.18 8.69 -3.58
N PRO A 147 -5.13 9.40 -4.26
CA PRO A 147 -5.36 10.83 -4.05
C PRO A 147 -5.51 11.18 -2.57
N GLY A 148 -4.71 12.13 -2.10
CA GLY A 148 -4.66 12.53 -0.69
C GLY A 148 -3.75 11.68 0.22
N SER A 149 -3.21 10.54 -0.23
CA SER A 149 -2.39 9.68 0.64
C SER A 149 -0.99 10.24 0.95
N ALA A 150 -0.54 11.23 0.21
CA ALA A 150 0.71 11.96 0.49
C ALA A 150 0.53 13.10 1.51
N VAL A 151 -0.69 13.32 2.01
CA VAL A 151 -1.02 14.36 2.98
C VAL A 151 -0.93 13.82 4.39
N ALA A 152 -0.30 14.57 5.28
CA ALA A 152 -0.33 14.32 6.71
C ALA A 152 -1.65 14.84 7.30
N TRP A 153 -2.68 14.01 7.28
CA TRP A 153 -4.02 14.39 7.72
C TRP A 153 -4.04 14.81 9.19
N GLY A 154 -4.79 15.87 9.50
CA GLY A 154 -4.84 16.47 10.83
C GLY A 154 -3.67 17.39 11.15
N GLY A 155 -2.68 17.49 10.26
CA GLY A 155 -1.56 18.41 10.40
C GLY A 155 -1.94 19.85 10.16
N THR A 156 -1.01 20.75 10.48
CA THR A 156 -1.17 22.22 10.37
C THR A 156 -0.19 22.83 9.37
N ALA A 157 0.75 22.04 8.87
CA ALA A 157 1.78 22.49 7.95
C ALA A 157 1.93 21.55 6.76
N GLU A 158 2.23 22.12 5.59
CA GLU A 158 2.60 21.35 4.41
C GLU A 158 3.89 20.54 4.68
N GLY A 159 3.89 19.27 4.30
CA GLY A 159 5.06 18.42 4.48
C GLY A 159 4.80 16.96 4.16
N TYR A 160 5.87 16.16 4.21
CA TYR A 160 5.84 14.72 3.96
C TYR A 160 6.48 13.94 5.10
N GLY A 161 5.87 12.81 5.45
CA GLY A 161 6.44 11.86 6.40
C GLY A 161 6.80 12.48 7.75
N PRO A 162 8.01 12.25 8.28
CA PRO A 162 8.38 12.65 9.64
C PRO A 162 8.45 14.15 9.90
N ILE A 163 8.43 14.99 8.86
CA ILE A 163 8.44 16.46 9.00
C ILE A 163 7.04 17.04 9.06
N ALA A 164 6.03 16.24 8.76
CA ALA A 164 4.63 16.63 8.87
C ALA A 164 4.12 16.35 10.29
N ASP A 165 3.21 17.19 10.78
CA ASP A 165 2.64 17.11 12.13
C ASP A 165 1.30 16.35 12.18
N GLY A 166 0.87 15.75 11.06
CA GLY A 166 -0.34 14.95 10.95
C GLY A 166 -0.07 13.44 10.83
N THR A 167 -1.12 12.68 10.52
CA THR A 167 -1.07 11.22 10.36
C THR A 167 -1.14 10.82 8.90
N MET A 168 -0.27 9.89 8.51
CA MET A 168 -0.21 9.27 7.18
C MET A 168 -0.28 7.74 7.30
N ALA A 169 -0.48 7.06 6.18
CA ALA A 169 -0.20 5.63 6.13
C ALA A 169 1.26 5.36 6.51
N SER A 170 1.53 4.27 7.23
CA SER A 170 2.89 3.88 7.67
C SER A 170 3.86 3.71 6.49
N ASP A 171 3.32 3.26 5.36
CA ASP A 171 4.04 3.15 4.08
C ASP A 171 3.26 3.90 3.02
N TRP A 172 3.92 4.73 2.26
CA TRP A 172 3.25 5.51 1.21
C TRP A 172 4.20 5.88 0.08
N GLN A 173 3.62 6.14 -1.09
CA GLN A 173 4.30 6.68 -2.25
C GLN A 173 3.48 7.81 -2.84
N ALA A 174 4.05 9.00 -2.95
CA ALA A 174 3.43 10.11 -3.68
C ALA A 174 3.32 9.77 -5.17
N PHE A 175 2.22 10.19 -5.80
CA PHE A 175 1.98 9.93 -7.22
C PHE A 175 3.11 10.46 -8.11
N SER A 176 3.51 9.64 -9.06
CA SER A 176 4.47 10.00 -10.09
C SER A 176 4.21 9.20 -11.36
N MET A 177 4.10 9.88 -12.48
CA MET A 177 4.02 9.28 -13.82
C MET A 177 5.28 8.47 -14.19
N GLN A 178 6.39 8.65 -13.46
CA GLN A 178 7.63 7.90 -13.67
C GLN A 178 7.59 6.49 -13.06
N VAL A 179 6.67 6.24 -12.14
CA VAL A 179 6.52 4.93 -11.49
C VAL A 179 5.53 4.09 -12.30
N THR A 180 6.04 3.06 -12.95
CA THR A 180 5.26 2.17 -13.81
C THR A 180 4.27 1.30 -13.03
N ASN A 181 3.24 0.78 -13.68
CA ASN A 181 2.28 -0.16 -13.05
C ASN A 181 2.98 -1.39 -12.47
N THR A 182 3.99 -1.93 -13.16
CA THR A 182 4.85 -3.02 -12.64
C THR A 182 5.53 -2.64 -11.32
N GLN A 183 6.07 -1.42 -11.22
CA GLN A 183 6.71 -0.95 -9.98
C GLN A 183 5.68 -0.77 -8.86
N ARG A 184 4.48 -0.27 -9.17
CA ARG A 184 3.38 -0.13 -8.19
C ARG A 184 3.01 -1.49 -7.60
N VAL A 185 2.76 -2.49 -8.44
CA VAL A 185 2.45 -3.86 -8.01
C VAL A 185 3.59 -4.47 -7.19
N ASN A 186 4.84 -4.34 -7.66
CA ASN A 186 5.99 -4.86 -6.94
C ASN A 186 6.17 -4.20 -5.57
N SER A 187 5.95 -2.89 -5.44
CA SER A 187 6.02 -2.19 -4.16
C SER A 187 4.98 -2.72 -3.16
N VAL A 188 3.74 -2.94 -3.61
CA VAL A 188 2.69 -3.55 -2.77
C VAL A 188 3.09 -4.95 -2.32
N LEU A 189 3.58 -5.79 -3.24
CA LEU A 189 4.04 -7.13 -2.91
C LEU A 189 5.24 -7.13 -1.96
N ASP A 190 6.17 -6.17 -2.10
CA ASP A 190 7.30 -6.02 -1.20
C ASP A 190 6.88 -5.60 0.20
N TRP A 191 5.92 -4.70 0.33
CA TRP A 191 5.32 -4.38 1.63
C TRP A 191 4.68 -5.60 2.28
N LEU A 192 3.96 -6.41 1.50
CA LEU A 192 3.29 -7.61 2.00
C LEU A 192 4.25 -8.78 2.30
N ARG A 193 5.50 -8.76 1.82
CA ARG A 193 6.54 -9.74 2.17
C ARG A 193 7.21 -9.47 3.50
N ARG A 194 7.04 -8.30 4.07
CA ARG A 194 7.70 -7.89 5.32
C ARG A 194 7.31 -8.79 6.51
N PRO A 195 8.14 -8.81 7.57
CA PRO A 195 7.78 -9.42 8.83
C PRO A 195 6.45 -8.89 9.39
N ALA A 196 5.76 -9.70 10.20
CA ALA A 196 4.40 -9.43 10.65
C ALA A 196 4.25 -8.10 11.41
N ASP A 197 5.27 -7.70 12.16
CA ASP A 197 5.30 -6.49 12.98
C ASP A 197 5.38 -5.18 12.19
N ILE A 198 5.79 -5.25 10.92
CA ILE A 198 5.91 -4.09 10.03
C ILE A 198 5.15 -4.28 8.71
N ARG A 199 4.35 -5.34 8.59
CA ARG A 199 3.55 -5.63 7.40
C ARG A 199 2.23 -4.88 7.45
N PRO A 200 1.82 -4.17 6.38
CA PRO A 200 0.51 -3.56 6.33
C PRO A 200 -0.59 -4.62 6.26
N GLU A 201 -1.72 -4.33 6.90
CA GLU A 201 -2.96 -5.11 6.86
C GLU A 201 -4.05 -4.42 6.03
N PHE A 202 -3.88 -3.12 5.75
CA PHE A 202 -4.69 -2.36 4.81
C PHE A 202 -3.78 -1.71 3.76
N VAL A 203 -4.10 -1.89 2.48
CA VAL A 203 -3.29 -1.36 1.35
C VAL A 203 -4.21 -0.71 0.33
N THR A 204 -3.84 0.49 -0.18
CA THR A 204 -4.44 1.06 -1.38
C THR A 204 -3.49 0.94 -2.56
N LEU A 205 -4.04 0.73 -3.76
CA LEU A 205 -3.31 0.68 -5.03
C LEU A 205 -4.12 1.38 -6.11
N TYR A 206 -3.50 2.34 -6.80
CA TYR A 206 -4.16 3.14 -7.82
C TYR A 206 -3.49 3.00 -9.18
N PHE A 207 -4.32 2.87 -10.23
CA PHE A 207 -3.93 2.86 -11.63
C PHE A 207 -4.66 3.99 -12.39
N ASP A 208 -3.90 4.85 -13.06
CA ASP A 208 -4.39 5.95 -13.90
C ASP A 208 -4.50 5.57 -15.38
N THR A 209 -4.01 4.40 -15.77
CA THR A 209 -3.77 4.00 -17.17
C THR A 209 -5.02 4.09 -18.05
N VAL A 210 -6.17 3.62 -17.55
CA VAL A 210 -7.42 3.61 -18.32
C VAL A 210 -7.99 5.03 -18.45
N ASP A 211 -7.94 5.85 -17.41
CA ASP A 211 -8.35 7.26 -17.45
C ASP A 211 -7.47 8.05 -18.43
N SER A 212 -6.16 7.87 -18.36
CA SER A 212 -5.19 8.53 -19.25
C SER A 212 -5.43 8.19 -20.72
N ALA A 213 -5.68 6.92 -21.05
CA ALA A 213 -6.03 6.50 -22.40
C ALA A 213 -7.38 7.08 -22.84
N GLY A 214 -8.37 7.11 -21.93
CA GLY A 214 -9.68 7.71 -22.19
C GLY A 214 -9.61 9.20 -22.49
N HIS A 215 -8.72 9.94 -21.83
CA HIS A 215 -8.45 11.34 -22.12
C HIS A 215 -7.75 11.56 -23.49
N GLY A 216 -6.91 10.62 -23.93
CA GLY A 216 -6.23 10.67 -25.22
C GLY A 216 -7.13 10.33 -26.38
N GLY A 217 -7.69 9.12 -26.40
CA GLY A 217 -8.43 8.52 -27.51
C GLY A 217 -9.94 8.40 -27.32
N GLY A 218 -10.46 8.73 -26.14
CA GLY A 218 -11.87 8.53 -25.78
C GLY A 218 -12.15 7.13 -25.22
N PRO A 219 -13.42 6.82 -24.90
CA PRO A 219 -13.79 5.59 -24.20
C PRO A 219 -13.85 4.34 -25.10
N VAL A 220 -13.54 4.48 -26.38
CA VAL A 220 -13.53 3.40 -27.39
C VAL A 220 -12.33 3.57 -28.31
N GLY A 221 -11.78 2.46 -28.82
CA GLY A 221 -10.65 2.46 -29.75
C GLY A 221 -9.44 1.72 -29.19
N GLU A 222 -8.36 1.71 -29.95
CA GLU A 222 -7.18 0.89 -29.68
C GLU A 222 -6.47 1.31 -28.38
N GLU A 223 -6.33 2.62 -28.12
CA GLU A 223 -5.65 3.14 -26.91
C GLU A 223 -6.30 2.65 -25.62
N ILE A 224 -7.64 2.72 -25.54
CA ILE A 224 -8.37 2.25 -24.36
C ILE A 224 -8.32 0.72 -24.26
N ASP A 225 -8.36 0.01 -25.39
CA ASP A 225 -8.29 -1.45 -25.42
C ASP A 225 -6.90 -1.96 -24.97
N GLU A 226 -5.83 -1.27 -25.33
CA GLU A 226 -4.48 -1.53 -24.84
C GLU A 226 -4.36 -1.26 -23.33
N ALA A 227 -4.88 -0.12 -22.87
CA ALA A 227 -4.89 0.25 -21.46
C ALA A 227 -5.65 -0.77 -20.58
N LEU A 228 -6.78 -1.30 -21.08
CA LEU A 228 -7.54 -2.35 -20.42
C LEU A 228 -6.73 -3.65 -20.27
N ARG A 229 -6.06 -4.08 -21.34
CA ARG A 229 -5.20 -5.28 -21.31
C ARG A 229 -3.99 -5.08 -20.36
N ASP A 230 -3.38 -3.90 -20.40
CA ASP A 230 -2.24 -3.56 -19.54
C ASP A 230 -2.62 -3.67 -18.05
N VAL A 231 -3.69 -3.00 -17.64
CA VAL A 231 -4.15 -3.04 -16.25
C VAL A 231 -4.54 -4.46 -15.83
N ASP A 232 -5.27 -5.20 -16.67
CA ASP A 232 -5.67 -6.58 -16.38
C ASP A 232 -4.45 -7.49 -16.16
N SER A 233 -3.38 -7.29 -16.96
CA SER A 233 -2.12 -8.02 -16.78
C SER A 233 -1.44 -7.70 -15.45
N HIS A 234 -1.48 -6.45 -14.98
CA HIS A 234 -0.91 -6.05 -13.69
C HIS A 234 -1.74 -6.55 -12.50
N ILE A 235 -3.06 -6.70 -12.65
CA ILE A 235 -3.91 -7.39 -11.67
C ILE A 235 -3.55 -8.88 -11.62
N ALA A 236 -3.27 -9.52 -12.78
CA ALA A 236 -2.77 -10.89 -12.79
C ALA A 236 -1.44 -11.05 -12.03
N ASP A 237 -0.50 -10.13 -12.23
CA ASP A 237 0.79 -10.12 -11.54
C ASP A 237 0.62 -9.94 -10.02
N LEU A 238 -0.29 -9.06 -9.60
CA LEU A 238 -0.63 -8.86 -8.19
C LEU A 238 -1.16 -10.16 -7.58
N LEU A 239 -2.15 -10.79 -8.21
CA LEU A 239 -2.75 -12.05 -7.73
C LEU A 239 -1.73 -13.17 -7.65
N ALA A 240 -0.92 -13.37 -8.71
CA ALA A 240 0.15 -14.37 -8.69
C ALA A 240 1.21 -14.09 -7.62
N GLY A 241 1.46 -12.81 -7.33
CA GLY A 241 2.32 -12.38 -6.23
C GLY A 241 1.73 -12.75 -4.86
N LEU A 242 0.44 -12.50 -4.65
CA LEU A 242 -0.28 -12.81 -3.42
C LEU A 242 -0.35 -14.33 -3.15
N GLU A 243 -0.61 -15.13 -4.19
CA GLU A 243 -0.60 -16.61 -4.08
C GLU A 243 0.74 -17.14 -3.56
N ARG A 244 1.86 -16.53 -3.97
CA ARG A 244 3.20 -16.91 -3.47
C ARG A 244 3.47 -16.49 -2.04
N LEU A 245 2.62 -15.65 -1.46
CA LEU A 245 2.72 -15.18 -0.07
C LEU A 245 1.81 -15.93 0.91
N SER A 246 0.85 -16.69 0.39
CA SER A 246 -0.13 -17.48 1.16
C SER A 246 0.47 -18.75 1.77
#